data_219c571080482e4e60f7edf502a7b53d
#
_entry.id   219c571080482e4e60f7edf502a7b53d
#
_cell.length_a   1.000
_cell.length_b   1.000
_cell.length_c   1.000
_cell.angle_alpha   90.00
_cell.angle_beta   90.00
_cell.angle_gamma   90.00
#
_symmetry.space_group_name_H-M   'P 1'
#
loop_
_entity.id
_entity.type
_entity.pdbx_description
1 polymer ?
#
loop_
_entity_poly.entity_id
_entity_poly.type
_entity_poly.pdbx_seq_one_letter_code
_entity_poly.pdbx_strand_id
1 'polypeptide(L)'
;MEAIHQQLEQIQQQVTKLIRLQQQLQKENQRLRKQLSDAELAKENQEKGLQSLKQQLEQAQLAKAGWSEDEKKQLEKKINQYLKEIDACLAILHTN
;
A
#
# COMPACT_ATOMS: atom_id res chain seq x y z
N MET A 1 -35.42 13.12 -45.80
CA MET A 1 -34.96 14.22 -44.93
C MET A 1 -35.15 13.87 -43.45
N GLU A 2 -36.31 13.40 -43.03
CA GLU A 2 -36.52 13.02 -41.63
C GLU A 2 -35.62 11.87 -41.16
N ALA A 3 -35.38 10.87 -42.01
CA ALA A 3 -34.50 9.74 -41.63
C ALA A 3 -33.06 10.17 -41.39
N ILE A 4 -32.57 11.11 -42.14
CA ILE A 4 -31.21 11.66 -41.98
C ILE A 4 -31.17 12.49 -40.69
N HIS A 5 -32.19 13.27 -40.41
CA HIS A 5 -32.28 14.07 -39.21
C HIS A 5 -32.32 13.20 -37.94
N GLN A 6 -33.10 12.12 -37.97
CA GLN A 6 -33.14 11.16 -36.87
C GLN A 6 -31.79 10.47 -36.64
N GLN A 7 -31.10 10.09 -37.70
CA GLN A 7 -29.79 9.49 -37.63
C GLN A 7 -28.78 10.46 -37.01
N LEU A 8 -28.83 11.75 -37.38
CA LEU A 8 -27.97 12.77 -36.82
C LEU A 8 -28.23 12.96 -35.34
N GLU A 9 -29.51 12.97 -34.92
CA GLU A 9 -29.86 13.06 -33.50
C GLU A 9 -29.33 11.87 -32.70
N GLN A 10 -29.47 10.65 -33.26
CA GLN A 10 -28.93 9.45 -32.59
C GLN A 10 -27.41 9.51 -32.43
N ILE A 11 -26.71 9.98 -33.49
CA ILE A 11 -25.26 10.15 -33.44
C ILE A 11 -24.88 11.17 -32.36
N GLN A 12 -25.57 12.30 -32.29
CA GLN A 12 -25.34 13.32 -31.27
C GLN A 12 -25.56 12.78 -29.88
N GLN A 13 -26.61 11.99 -29.65
CA GLN A 13 -26.89 11.37 -28.38
C GLN A 13 -25.78 10.38 -27.99
N GLN A 14 -25.32 9.58 -28.93
CA GLN A 14 -24.24 8.62 -28.69
C GLN A 14 -22.94 9.32 -28.37
N VAL A 15 -22.60 10.39 -29.11
CA VAL A 15 -21.40 11.20 -28.82
C VAL A 15 -21.48 11.82 -27.44
N THR A 16 -22.63 12.36 -27.06
CA THR A 16 -22.83 12.93 -25.73
C THR A 16 -22.63 11.89 -24.63
N LYS A 17 -23.15 10.68 -24.83
CA LYS A 17 -22.94 9.56 -23.88
C LYS A 17 -21.46 9.19 -23.78
N LEU A 18 -20.77 9.12 -24.90
CA LEU A 18 -19.34 8.80 -24.92
C LEU A 18 -18.52 9.85 -24.20
N ILE A 19 -18.83 11.12 -24.38
CA ILE A 19 -18.16 12.22 -23.68
C ILE A 19 -18.37 12.09 -22.16
N ARG A 20 -19.60 11.81 -21.74
CA ARG A 20 -19.90 11.60 -20.30
C ARG A 20 -19.12 10.43 -19.73
N LEU A 21 -19.09 9.31 -20.45
CA LEU A 21 -18.35 8.12 -20.04
C LEU A 21 -16.86 8.41 -19.95
N GLN A 22 -16.32 9.14 -20.93
CA GLN A 22 -14.92 9.54 -20.91
C GLN A 22 -14.60 10.39 -19.69
N GLN A 23 -15.44 11.37 -19.40
CA GLN A 23 -15.25 12.23 -18.23
C GLN A 23 -15.31 11.44 -16.93
N GLN A 24 -16.26 10.51 -16.82
CA GLN A 24 -16.38 9.64 -15.64
C GLN A 24 -15.16 8.75 -15.49
N LEU A 25 -14.70 8.15 -16.59
CA LEU A 25 -13.50 7.30 -16.58
C LEU A 25 -12.25 8.10 -16.21
N GLN A 26 -12.14 9.31 -16.70
CA GLN A 26 -11.02 10.19 -16.40
C GLN A 26 -10.98 10.55 -14.90
N LYS A 27 -12.14 10.90 -14.34
CA LYS A 27 -12.26 11.18 -12.92
C LYS A 27 -11.92 9.95 -12.08
N GLU A 28 -12.45 8.80 -12.47
CA GLU A 28 -12.19 7.54 -11.78
C GLU A 28 -10.72 7.17 -11.86
N ASN A 29 -10.09 7.37 -13.02
CA ASN A 29 -8.68 7.11 -13.22
C ASN A 29 -7.83 8.00 -12.31
N GLN A 30 -8.14 9.29 -12.22
CA GLN A 30 -7.44 10.22 -11.33
C GLN A 30 -7.62 9.83 -9.87
N ARG A 31 -8.84 9.42 -9.48
CA ARG A 31 -9.12 8.97 -8.12
C ARG A 31 -8.31 7.73 -7.76
N LEU A 32 -8.27 6.75 -8.66
CA LEU A 32 -7.52 5.51 -8.45
C LEU A 32 -6.02 5.76 -8.41
N ARG A 33 -5.50 6.64 -9.26
CA ARG A 33 -4.08 7.01 -9.23
C ARG A 33 -3.70 7.67 -7.91
N LYS A 34 -4.56 8.53 -7.40
CA LYS A 34 -4.33 9.16 -6.09
C LYS A 34 -4.34 8.14 -4.97
N GLN A 35 -5.32 7.24 -4.96
CA GLN A 35 -5.40 6.17 -3.97
C GLN A 35 -4.17 5.27 -4.02
N LEU A 36 -3.71 4.94 -5.22
CA LEU A 36 -2.51 4.12 -5.40
C LEU A 36 -1.27 4.83 -4.85
N SER A 37 -1.11 6.10 -5.17
CA SER A 37 0.00 6.92 -4.69
C SER A 37 -0.01 7.01 -3.16
N ASP A 38 -1.18 7.26 -2.57
CA ASP A 38 -1.33 7.34 -1.12
C ASP A 38 -1.02 5.99 -0.45
N ALA A 39 -1.48 4.89 -1.05
CA ALA A 39 -1.22 3.55 -0.54
C ALA A 39 0.27 3.18 -0.63
N GLU A 40 0.93 3.55 -1.72
CA GLU A 40 2.38 3.33 -1.87
C GLU A 40 3.18 4.11 -0.84
N LEU A 41 2.79 5.35 -0.58
CA LEU A 41 3.44 6.19 0.44
C LEU A 41 3.25 5.60 1.84
N ALA A 42 2.03 5.17 2.16
CA ALA A 42 1.73 4.53 3.44
C ALA A 42 2.54 3.25 3.62
N LYS A 43 2.64 2.45 2.57
CA LYS A 43 3.44 1.22 2.55
C LYS A 43 4.92 1.51 2.82
N GLU A 44 5.47 2.50 2.13
CA GLU A 44 6.87 2.90 2.31
C GLU A 44 7.14 3.38 3.73
N ASN A 45 6.24 4.19 4.28
CA ASN A 45 6.37 4.67 5.66
C ASN A 45 6.31 3.53 6.67
N GLN A 46 5.43 2.54 6.45
CA GLN A 46 5.35 1.36 7.30
C GLN A 46 6.62 0.52 7.22
N GLU A 47 7.17 0.32 6.04
CA GLU A 47 8.42 -0.42 5.85
C GLU A 47 9.58 0.25 6.60
N LYS A 48 9.70 1.57 6.48
CA LYS A 48 10.72 2.33 7.22
C LYS A 48 10.55 2.22 8.71
N GLY A 49 9.31 2.32 9.20
CA GLY A 49 9.01 2.16 10.62
C GLY A 49 9.38 0.78 11.14
N LEU A 50 9.07 -0.27 10.38
CA LEU A 50 9.41 -1.65 10.75
C LEU A 50 10.91 -1.88 10.75
N GLN A 51 11.63 -1.35 9.77
CA GLN A 51 13.09 -1.45 9.74
C GLN A 51 13.74 -0.73 10.91
N SER A 52 13.24 0.47 11.26
CA SER A 52 13.72 1.21 12.42
C SER A 52 13.49 0.42 13.71
N LEU A 53 12.31 -0.16 13.87
CA LEU A 53 11.98 -0.98 15.03
C LEU A 53 12.89 -2.21 15.10
N LYS A 54 13.15 -2.86 13.97
CA LYS A 54 14.06 -4.00 13.88
C LYS A 54 15.46 -3.63 14.35
N GLN A 55 15.97 -2.49 13.90
CA GLN A 55 17.29 -1.97 14.33
C GLN A 55 17.31 -1.69 15.83
N GLN A 56 16.25 -1.09 16.37
CA GLN A 56 16.14 -0.84 17.81
C GLN A 56 16.15 -2.13 18.61
N LEU A 57 15.47 -3.16 18.13
CA LEU A 57 15.47 -4.47 18.78
C LEU A 57 16.86 -5.12 18.74
N GLU A 58 17.57 -5.01 17.62
CA GLU A 58 18.94 -5.52 17.49
C GLU A 58 19.88 -4.80 18.44
N GLN A 59 19.77 -3.47 18.56
CA GLN A 59 20.56 -2.68 19.51
C GLN A 59 20.26 -3.06 20.95
N ALA A 60 18.98 -3.24 21.29
CA ALA A 60 18.59 -3.70 22.61
C ALA A 60 19.14 -5.10 22.92
N GLN A 61 19.23 -5.96 21.91
CA GLN A 61 19.84 -7.27 22.04
C GLN A 61 21.34 -7.18 22.34
N LEU A 62 22.05 -6.24 21.72
CA LEU A 62 23.49 -6.01 21.99
C LEU A 62 23.74 -5.41 23.36
N ALA A 63 22.78 -4.67 23.92
CA ALA A 63 22.91 -4.02 25.22
C ALA A 63 22.76 -4.96 26.42
N LYS A 64 22.59 -6.26 26.21
CA LYS A 64 22.34 -7.26 27.26
C LYS A 64 23.57 -7.71 28.03
N ALA A 65 24.70 -7.10 27.91
CA ALA A 65 25.98 -7.62 28.40
C ALA A 65 26.05 -7.88 29.91
N GLY A 66 25.10 -7.40 30.73
CA GLY A 66 25.06 -7.61 32.17
C GLY A 66 23.94 -8.52 32.66
N TRP A 67 23.21 -9.22 31.80
CA TRP A 67 22.05 -10.02 32.17
C TRP A 67 22.43 -11.48 32.43
N SER A 68 21.61 -12.19 33.24
CA SER A 68 21.79 -13.62 33.44
C SER A 68 21.50 -14.40 32.14
N GLU A 69 22.02 -15.62 32.05
CA GLU A 69 21.83 -16.45 30.87
C GLU A 69 20.35 -16.77 30.58
N ASP A 70 19.57 -17.00 31.62
CA ASP A 70 18.13 -17.27 31.47
C ASP A 70 17.38 -16.04 30.98
N GLU A 71 17.71 -14.87 31.53
CA GLU A 71 17.11 -13.60 31.05
C GLU A 71 17.48 -13.32 29.62
N LYS A 72 18.72 -13.56 29.22
CA LYS A 72 19.19 -13.42 27.85
C LYS A 72 18.43 -14.34 26.92
N LYS A 73 18.26 -15.61 27.28
CA LYS A 73 17.54 -16.59 26.46
C LYS A 73 16.08 -16.22 26.27
N GLN A 74 15.41 -15.78 27.35
CA GLN A 74 14.02 -15.37 27.27
C GLN A 74 13.84 -14.14 26.39
N LEU A 75 14.73 -13.17 26.53
CA LEU A 75 14.68 -11.95 25.72
C LEU A 75 15.03 -12.25 24.26
N GLU A 76 16.02 -13.12 24.00
CA GLU A 76 16.36 -13.54 22.64
C GLU A 76 15.19 -14.22 21.94
N LYS A 77 14.47 -15.09 22.65
CA LYS A 77 13.27 -15.73 22.10
C LYS A 77 12.22 -14.70 21.70
N LYS A 78 11.95 -13.72 22.58
CA LYS A 78 10.98 -12.66 22.32
C LYS A 78 11.41 -11.79 21.15
N ILE A 79 12.67 -11.38 21.11
CA ILE A 79 13.20 -10.53 20.04
C ILE A 79 13.16 -11.29 18.72
N ASN A 80 13.58 -12.54 18.70
CA ASN A 80 13.55 -13.36 17.48
C ASN A 80 12.12 -13.56 16.98
N GLN A 81 11.16 -13.72 17.87
CA GLN A 81 9.75 -13.80 17.52
C GLN A 81 9.26 -12.50 16.89
N TYR A 82 9.58 -11.35 17.49
CA TYR A 82 9.22 -10.05 16.94
C TYR A 82 9.88 -9.80 15.60
N LEU A 83 11.15 -10.18 15.44
CA LEU A 83 11.85 -10.04 14.15
C LEU A 83 11.21 -10.90 13.06
N LYS A 84 10.79 -12.12 13.39
CA LYS A 84 10.06 -12.97 12.44
C LYS A 84 8.72 -12.36 12.05
N GLU A 85 8.00 -11.80 13.01
CA GLU A 85 6.72 -11.11 12.74
C GLU A 85 6.92 -9.88 11.86
N ILE A 86 7.96 -9.10 12.12
CA ILE A 86 8.31 -7.92 11.33
C ILE A 86 8.69 -8.35 9.92
N ASP A 87 9.53 -9.36 9.76
CA ASP A 87 9.94 -9.87 8.45
C ASP A 87 8.74 -10.42 7.68
N ALA A 88 7.82 -11.11 8.34
CA ALA A 88 6.58 -11.59 7.73
C ALA A 88 5.70 -10.42 7.25
N CYS A 89 5.57 -9.37 8.05
CA CYS A 89 4.85 -8.16 7.66
C CYS A 89 5.48 -7.47 6.45
N LEU A 90 6.81 -7.36 6.43
CA LEU A 90 7.54 -6.78 5.30
C LEU A 90 7.36 -7.62 4.04
N ALA A 91 7.37 -8.94 4.15
CA ALA A 91 7.13 -9.83 3.02
C ALA A 91 5.72 -9.64 2.44
N ILE A 92 4.71 -9.49 3.30
CA ILE A 92 3.34 -9.23 2.88
C ILE A 92 3.25 -7.87 2.16
N LEU A 93 3.90 -6.83 2.70
CA LEU A 93 3.92 -5.50 2.09
C LEU A 93 4.63 -5.50 0.72
N HIS A 94 5.67 -6.31 0.55
CA HIS A 94 6.38 -6.41 -0.72
C HIS A 94 5.63 -7.21 -1.78
N THR A 95 4.75 -8.13 -1.38
CA THR A 95 3.93 -8.92 -2.32
C THR A 95 2.68 -8.19 -2.79
N ASN A 96 2.27 -7.17 -2.11
CA ASN A 96 1.13 -6.35 -2.50
C ASN A 96 1.56 -5.15 -3.32
#